data_127d71c8f19b88e8036bc01a201551e4
#
_entry.id   127d71c8f19b88e8036bc01a201551e4
#
_cell.length_a   1.000
_cell.length_b   1.000
_cell.length_c   1.000
_cell.angle_alpha   90.00
_cell.angle_beta   90.00
_cell.angle_gamma   90.00
#
_symmetry.space_group_name_H-M   'P 1'
#
loop_
_entity.id
_entity.type
_entity.pdbx_description
1 polymer ?
#
loop_
_entity_poly.entity_id
_entity_poly.type
_entity_poly.pdbx_seq_one_letter_code
_entity_poly.pdbx_strand_id
1 'polypeptide(L)'
;MKRINCFIPYGKIEATRQTVAQLAESSLVSQIYLITDDPHAKAIYPCNLIRTENIWSTKTLREIAGYASAHYTLIYTKTEELLLGMYALERFVAIADDTRSGMVYSDYYEQKEGKLNPHPVIDYQKGSLRDDFNFGSLLLYRSSTLQNAIASMDTEYTFAGLYDLRLKVSQNAPLTHINEYLYTEVENDLRKSGEKMFDYVDPKNRFVQIEMEAACTDHLKMIGGYLPPHFKPVRFDEQTFQTEASVIIPVRNRVRTIEDAIRSVLRQEASFPFNLIIIDNHSTDGTSERI
;
A
#
# COMPACT_ATOMS: atom_id res chain seq x y z
N MET A 1 13.06 29.14 -2.17
CA MET A 1 13.53 28.72 -0.84
C MET A 1 13.45 27.21 -0.77
N LYS A 2 14.57 26.52 -0.47
CA LYS A 2 14.60 25.03 -0.36
C LYS A 2 13.72 24.56 0.78
N ARG A 3 12.77 23.67 0.51
CA ARG A 3 11.70 23.29 1.44
C ARG A 3 11.53 21.80 1.64
N ILE A 4 12.18 20.93 0.83
CA ILE A 4 11.94 19.50 0.79
C ILE A 4 13.23 18.74 1.03
N ASN A 5 13.22 17.78 1.96
CA ASN A 5 14.20 16.70 2.03
C ASN A 5 13.58 15.45 1.38
N CYS A 6 14.28 14.84 0.42
CA CYS A 6 13.80 13.68 -0.31
C CYS A 6 14.48 12.41 0.18
N PHE A 7 13.70 11.36 0.37
CA PHE A 7 14.15 10.03 0.80
C PHE A 7 13.72 9.00 -0.24
N ILE A 8 14.68 8.30 -0.84
CA ILE A 8 14.46 7.43 -1.99
C ILE A 8 15.16 6.09 -1.74
N PRO A 9 14.49 4.94 -1.94
CA PRO A 9 15.16 3.64 -1.96
C PRO A 9 16.19 3.57 -3.08
N TYR A 10 17.35 3.00 -2.78
CA TYR A 10 18.39 2.75 -3.76
C TYR A 10 18.04 1.51 -4.59
N GLY A 11 17.67 1.72 -5.83
CA GLY A 11 17.36 0.66 -6.78
C GLY A 11 18.51 0.38 -7.77
N LYS A 12 18.15 0.04 -9.00
CA LYS A 12 19.14 -0.04 -10.08
C LYS A 12 19.78 1.33 -10.27
N ILE A 13 21.11 1.34 -10.39
CA ILE A 13 21.92 2.58 -10.38
C ILE A 13 21.44 3.61 -11.42
N GLU A 14 21.03 3.15 -12.60
CA GLU A 14 20.57 4.04 -13.66
C GLU A 14 19.23 4.72 -13.31
N ALA A 15 18.24 3.93 -12.89
CA ALA A 15 16.95 4.45 -12.45
C ALA A 15 17.10 5.42 -11.26
N THR A 16 17.94 5.06 -10.29
CA THR A 16 18.24 5.92 -9.15
C THR A 16 18.89 7.24 -9.58
N ARG A 17 19.84 7.22 -10.52
CA ARG A 17 20.47 8.44 -11.05
C ARG A 17 19.47 9.35 -11.77
N GLN A 18 18.59 8.79 -12.57
CA GLN A 18 17.56 9.55 -13.28
C GLN A 18 16.59 10.23 -12.32
N THR A 19 16.12 9.51 -11.31
CA THR A 19 15.28 10.07 -10.24
C THR A 19 16.02 11.18 -9.48
N VAL A 20 17.27 10.96 -9.11
CA VAL A 20 18.09 11.95 -8.40
C VAL A 20 18.30 13.21 -9.25
N ALA A 21 18.55 13.06 -10.55
CA ALA A 21 18.75 14.20 -11.44
C ALA A 21 17.50 15.10 -11.48
N GLN A 22 16.31 14.51 -11.69
CA GLN A 22 15.05 15.27 -11.69
C GLN A 22 14.80 16.00 -10.37
N LEU A 23 15.03 15.34 -9.24
CA LEU A 23 14.83 15.97 -7.94
C LEU A 23 15.86 17.09 -7.68
N ALA A 24 17.11 16.90 -8.11
CA ALA A 24 18.17 17.89 -7.92
C ALA A 24 18.00 19.17 -8.78
N GLU A 25 17.26 19.08 -9.89
CA GLU A 25 16.91 20.24 -10.72
C GLU A 25 15.89 21.16 -10.04
N SER A 26 15.08 20.66 -9.10
CA SER A 26 14.08 21.47 -8.42
C SER A 26 14.69 22.41 -7.38
N SER A 27 14.34 23.69 -7.49
CA SER A 27 14.74 24.71 -6.52
C SER A 27 14.13 24.49 -5.11
N LEU A 28 13.11 23.65 -4.98
CA LEU A 28 12.47 23.29 -3.71
C LEU A 28 13.24 22.24 -2.94
N VAL A 29 14.02 21.40 -3.60
CA VAL A 29 14.76 20.31 -2.96
C VAL A 29 15.98 20.83 -2.23
N SER A 30 16.06 20.50 -0.93
CA SER A 30 17.18 20.86 -0.05
C SER A 30 18.26 19.81 -0.04
N GLN A 31 17.87 18.56 0.23
CA GLN A 31 18.75 17.41 0.36
C GLN A 31 18.05 16.16 -0.19
N ILE A 32 18.85 15.24 -0.74
CA ILE A 32 18.39 13.93 -1.21
C ILE A 32 19.16 12.86 -0.44
N TYR A 33 18.42 11.92 0.13
CA TYR A 33 18.92 10.78 0.87
C TYR A 33 18.54 9.50 0.14
N LEU A 34 19.52 8.65 -0.14
CA LEU A 34 19.31 7.32 -0.69
C LEU A 34 19.32 6.31 0.45
N ILE A 35 18.29 5.49 0.53
CA ILE A 35 18.14 4.46 1.56
C ILE A 35 18.44 3.10 0.95
N THR A 36 19.30 2.31 1.58
CA THR A 36 19.73 1.02 1.06
C THR A 36 20.01 0.00 2.17
N ASP A 37 19.70 -1.24 1.88
CA ASP A 37 20.12 -2.42 2.66
C ASP A 37 21.38 -3.08 2.08
N ASP A 38 21.87 -2.63 0.91
CA ASP A 38 23.13 -3.09 0.36
C ASP A 38 24.33 -2.41 1.08
N PRO A 39 25.17 -3.18 1.81
CA PRO A 39 26.35 -2.64 2.48
C PRO A 39 27.39 -2.10 1.49
N HIS A 40 27.38 -2.52 0.22
CA HIS A 40 28.31 -2.14 -0.82
C HIS A 40 27.82 -0.99 -1.72
N ALA A 41 26.60 -0.52 -1.53
CA ALA A 41 26.04 0.59 -2.29
C ALA A 41 26.96 1.83 -2.20
N LYS A 42 27.20 2.47 -3.35
CA LYS A 42 28.02 3.67 -3.43
C LYS A 42 27.14 4.91 -3.48
N ALA A 43 27.53 5.94 -2.76
CA ALA A 43 26.82 7.22 -2.83
C ALA A 43 26.79 7.77 -4.26
N ILE A 44 25.68 8.35 -4.65
CA ILE A 44 25.49 9.07 -5.91
C ILE A 44 25.46 10.57 -5.57
N TYR A 45 26.38 11.35 -6.14
CA TYR A 45 26.37 12.80 -5.94
C TYR A 45 25.09 13.42 -6.54
N PRO A 46 24.40 14.36 -5.86
CA PRO A 46 24.75 15.02 -4.59
C PRO A 46 24.09 14.38 -3.33
N CYS A 47 23.76 13.10 -3.34
CA CYS A 47 22.98 12.43 -2.31
C CYS A 47 23.82 12.01 -1.10
N ASN A 48 23.16 11.99 0.06
CA ASN A 48 23.65 11.28 1.24
C ASN A 48 23.10 9.85 1.25
N LEU A 49 23.85 8.90 1.83
CA LEU A 49 23.47 7.50 1.88
C LEU A 49 23.12 7.10 3.32
N ILE A 50 21.92 6.55 3.48
CA ILE A 50 21.43 5.93 4.72
C ILE A 50 21.44 4.43 4.54
N ARG A 51 22.23 3.72 5.36
CA ARG A 51 22.30 2.26 5.36
C ARG A 51 21.42 1.70 6.45
N THR A 52 20.58 0.74 6.10
CA THR A 52 19.62 0.11 6.98
C THR A 52 19.49 -1.37 6.68
N GLU A 53 18.93 -2.14 7.60
CA GLU A 53 18.64 -3.58 7.39
C GLU A 53 17.31 -3.77 6.66
N ASN A 54 16.36 -2.84 6.85
CA ASN A 54 15.08 -2.86 6.17
C ASN A 54 14.59 -1.44 5.92
N ILE A 55 14.31 -1.13 4.68
CA ILE A 55 14.04 0.23 4.18
C ILE A 55 12.83 0.87 4.89
N TRP A 56 11.81 0.08 5.22
CA TRP A 56 10.56 0.60 5.79
C TRP A 56 10.34 0.18 7.25
N SER A 57 11.38 -0.22 7.96
CA SER A 57 11.31 -0.50 9.39
C SER A 57 11.12 0.77 10.22
N THR A 58 10.56 0.62 11.41
CA THR A 58 10.46 1.72 12.39
C THR A 58 11.82 2.34 12.69
N LYS A 59 12.88 1.53 12.76
CA LYS A 59 14.26 2.00 12.94
C LYS A 59 14.69 2.95 11.83
N THR A 60 14.45 2.57 10.57
CA THR A 60 14.79 3.42 9.40
C THR A 60 13.98 4.71 9.39
N LEU A 61 12.70 4.65 9.74
CA LEU A 61 11.87 5.85 9.84
C LEU A 61 12.37 6.83 10.92
N ARG A 62 12.91 6.33 12.03
CA ARG A 62 13.57 7.21 13.03
C ARG A 62 14.83 7.89 12.47
N GLU A 63 15.61 7.20 11.65
CA GLU A 63 16.73 7.84 10.95
C GLU A 63 16.24 8.91 9.98
N ILE A 64 15.20 8.62 9.18
CA ILE A 64 14.55 9.60 8.30
C ILE A 64 14.10 10.83 9.10
N ALA A 65 13.44 10.65 10.24
CA ALA A 65 13.01 11.74 11.11
C ALA A 65 14.19 12.61 11.59
N GLY A 66 15.32 11.99 11.90
CA GLY A 66 16.56 12.70 12.28
C GLY A 66 17.13 13.58 11.17
N TYR A 67 16.96 13.19 9.92
CA TYR A 67 17.41 13.97 8.76
C TYR A 67 16.34 14.90 8.17
N ALA A 68 15.10 14.82 8.63
CA ALA A 68 13.96 15.61 8.14
C ALA A 68 14.00 17.06 8.62
N SER A 69 15.05 17.80 8.27
CA SER A 69 15.31 19.18 8.71
C SER A 69 14.58 20.25 7.89
N ALA A 70 14.12 19.94 6.69
CA ALA A 70 13.35 20.84 5.84
C ALA A 70 11.88 20.89 6.26
N HIS A 71 11.11 21.83 5.73
CA HIS A 71 9.69 22.00 6.07
C HIS A 71 8.85 20.78 5.68
N TYR A 72 9.21 20.12 4.57
CA TYR A 72 8.59 18.93 4.06
C TYR A 72 9.58 17.79 3.88
N THR A 73 9.08 16.58 4.04
CA THR A 73 9.77 15.32 3.80
C THR A 73 9.05 14.58 2.68
N LEU A 74 9.72 14.40 1.55
CA LEU A 74 9.23 13.61 0.43
C LEU A 74 9.76 12.19 0.55
N ILE A 75 8.88 11.22 0.57
CA ILE A 75 9.24 9.79 0.55
C ILE A 75 8.76 9.20 -0.78
N TYR A 76 9.67 8.63 -1.54
CA TYR A 76 9.37 7.77 -2.67
C TYR A 76 9.51 6.32 -2.24
N THR A 77 8.50 5.48 -2.50
CA THR A 77 8.42 4.13 -1.91
C THR A 77 8.90 3.01 -2.83
N LYS A 78 9.24 3.33 -4.11
CA LYS A 78 9.70 2.36 -5.11
C LYS A 78 11.18 2.51 -5.41
N THR A 79 11.78 1.45 -5.97
CA THR A 79 13.19 1.40 -6.40
C THR A 79 13.37 1.75 -7.88
N GLU A 80 12.27 1.84 -8.63
CA GLU A 80 12.23 2.16 -10.04
C GLU A 80 12.38 3.67 -10.27
N GLU A 81 12.55 4.04 -11.53
CA GLU A 81 12.63 5.44 -11.92
C GLU A 81 11.33 6.19 -11.59
N LEU A 82 11.46 7.36 -10.98
CA LEU A 82 10.38 8.33 -10.79
C LEU A 82 10.46 9.36 -11.92
N LEU A 83 9.36 9.56 -12.62
CA LEU A 83 9.22 10.63 -13.60
C LEU A 83 8.25 11.69 -13.07
N LEU A 84 8.79 12.86 -12.70
CA LEU A 84 7.97 13.97 -12.21
C LEU A 84 7.25 14.68 -13.35
N GLY A 85 5.98 15.00 -13.14
CA GLY A 85 5.24 15.91 -14.01
C GLY A 85 5.70 17.36 -13.86
N MET A 86 5.29 18.20 -14.79
CA MET A 86 5.61 19.63 -14.75
C MET A 86 5.04 20.28 -13.49
N TYR A 87 5.88 20.98 -12.72
CA TYR A 87 5.52 21.63 -11.45
C TYR A 87 4.94 20.70 -10.39
N ALA A 88 5.24 19.40 -10.46
CA ALA A 88 4.70 18.43 -9.51
C ALA A 88 5.04 18.78 -8.04
N LEU A 89 6.30 19.05 -7.74
CA LEU A 89 6.72 19.39 -6.38
C LEU A 89 6.12 20.69 -5.88
N GLU A 90 6.02 21.70 -6.74
CA GLU A 90 5.36 22.96 -6.44
C GLU A 90 3.88 22.75 -6.10
N ARG A 91 3.21 21.88 -6.85
CA ARG A 91 1.80 21.54 -6.63
C ARG A 91 1.60 20.81 -5.30
N PHE A 92 2.44 19.81 -5.02
CA PHE A 92 2.43 19.12 -3.72
C PHE A 92 2.61 20.09 -2.55
N VAL A 93 3.58 20.99 -2.65
CA VAL A 93 3.87 21.97 -1.58
C VAL A 93 2.74 22.97 -1.41
N ALA A 94 2.17 23.49 -2.51
CA ALA A 94 1.06 24.44 -2.45
C ALA A 94 -0.16 23.84 -1.74
N ILE A 95 -0.56 22.61 -2.12
CA ILE A 95 -1.68 21.93 -1.47
C ILE A 95 -1.38 21.61 0.00
N ALA A 96 -0.15 21.18 0.32
CA ALA A 96 0.24 20.91 1.70
C ALA A 96 0.21 22.18 2.58
N ASP A 97 0.57 23.35 2.02
CA ASP A 97 0.47 24.63 2.71
C ASP A 97 -0.98 25.05 2.94
N ASP A 98 -1.79 25.03 1.87
CA ASP A 98 -3.17 25.51 1.88
C ASP A 98 -4.08 24.64 2.79
N THR A 99 -3.91 23.32 2.76
CA THR A 99 -4.72 22.39 3.53
C THR A 99 -4.18 22.09 4.92
N ARG A 100 -2.95 22.51 5.22
CA ARG A 100 -2.21 22.17 6.46
C ARG A 100 -2.12 20.66 6.70
N SER A 101 -2.09 19.88 5.63
CA SER A 101 -2.05 18.42 5.68
C SER A 101 -0.79 17.89 6.34
N GLY A 102 -0.94 16.76 7.03
CA GLY A 102 0.17 15.97 7.54
C GLY A 102 0.85 15.15 6.46
N MET A 103 0.07 14.67 5.49
CA MET A 103 0.54 13.97 4.30
C MET A 103 -0.28 14.37 3.09
N VAL A 104 0.37 14.51 1.93
CA VAL A 104 -0.26 14.76 0.63
C VAL A 104 0.20 13.68 -0.36
N TYR A 105 -0.71 13.21 -1.18
CA TYR A 105 -0.50 12.23 -2.25
C TYR A 105 -1.32 12.60 -3.47
N SER A 106 -1.04 11.99 -4.63
CA SER A 106 -1.73 12.34 -5.89
C SER A 106 -2.04 11.13 -6.75
N ASP A 107 -2.89 11.33 -7.75
CA ASP A 107 -2.98 10.44 -8.89
C ASP A 107 -1.64 10.35 -9.61
N TYR A 108 -1.43 9.26 -10.35
CA TYR A 108 -0.20 9.03 -11.10
C TYR A 108 -0.46 8.30 -12.42
N TYR A 109 0.50 8.33 -13.30
CA TYR A 109 0.53 7.45 -14.44
C TYR A 109 1.36 6.20 -14.14
N GLU A 110 0.90 5.05 -14.61
CA GLU A 110 1.68 3.81 -14.60
C GLU A 110 2.24 3.56 -16.00
N GLN A 111 3.55 3.46 -16.11
CA GLN A 111 4.22 3.06 -17.34
C GLN A 111 4.51 1.57 -17.31
N LYS A 112 3.80 0.80 -18.14
CA LYS A 112 3.93 -0.63 -18.26
C LYS A 112 4.13 -1.03 -19.72
N GLU A 113 5.18 -1.80 -20.01
CA GLU A 113 5.50 -2.25 -21.37
C GLU A 113 5.51 -1.10 -22.40
N GLY A 114 6.03 0.06 -22.01
CA GLY A 114 6.09 1.27 -22.84
C GLY A 114 4.77 2.01 -23.02
N LYS A 115 3.67 1.54 -22.40
CA LYS A 115 2.37 2.21 -22.41
C LYS A 115 2.17 2.99 -21.13
N LEU A 116 1.64 4.19 -21.29
CA LEU A 116 1.29 5.07 -20.18
C LEU A 116 -0.21 4.94 -19.90
N ASN A 117 -0.56 4.54 -18.69
CA ASN A 117 -1.94 4.37 -18.25
C ASN A 117 -2.24 5.31 -17.08
N PRO A 118 -3.36 6.04 -17.07
CA PRO A 118 -3.77 6.82 -15.92
C PRO A 118 -4.17 5.89 -14.76
N HIS A 119 -3.69 6.20 -13.57
CA HIS A 119 -4.00 5.47 -12.35
C HIS A 119 -4.54 6.46 -11.30
N PRO A 120 -5.87 6.73 -11.33
CA PRO A 120 -6.48 7.55 -10.30
C PRO A 120 -6.49 6.79 -8.98
N VAL A 121 -6.21 7.48 -7.89
CA VAL A 121 -6.38 6.98 -6.53
C VAL A 121 -7.63 7.60 -5.89
N ILE A 122 -8.00 7.15 -4.71
CA ILE A 122 -9.20 7.64 -4.02
C ILE A 122 -8.84 8.49 -2.81
N ASP A 123 -9.77 9.36 -2.42
CA ASP A 123 -9.65 10.14 -1.20
C ASP A 123 -9.55 9.24 0.03
N TYR A 124 -8.60 9.55 0.91
CA TYR A 124 -8.51 8.89 2.18
C TYR A 124 -9.72 9.23 3.05
N GLN A 125 -10.36 8.21 3.59
CA GLN A 125 -11.45 8.35 4.54
C GLN A 125 -11.00 7.86 5.91
N LYS A 126 -11.38 8.57 6.95
CA LYS A 126 -11.11 8.14 8.33
C LYS A 126 -11.76 6.77 8.56
N GLY A 127 -10.94 5.79 8.90
CA GLY A 127 -11.38 4.40 8.99
C GLY A 127 -10.96 3.51 7.80
N SER A 128 -10.32 4.06 6.77
CA SER A 128 -9.67 3.29 5.72
C SER A 128 -8.39 2.63 6.25
N LEU A 129 -8.55 1.51 6.93
CA LEU A 129 -7.47 0.85 7.68
C LEU A 129 -6.69 -0.19 6.88
N ARG A 130 -7.05 -0.43 5.63
CA ARG A 130 -6.34 -1.42 4.80
C ARG A 130 -4.86 -1.03 4.70
N ASP A 131 -3.99 -2.00 4.91
CA ASP A 131 -2.54 -1.86 4.77
C ASP A 131 -2.11 -1.63 3.31
N ASP A 132 -2.89 -2.13 2.36
CA ASP A 132 -2.72 -1.96 0.92
C ASP A 132 -3.51 -0.78 0.33
N PHE A 133 -3.99 0.18 1.16
CA PHE A 133 -4.62 1.39 0.63
C PHE A 133 -3.64 2.14 -0.27
N ASN A 134 -4.05 2.36 -1.53
CA ASN A 134 -3.17 2.97 -2.52
C ASN A 134 -3.10 4.49 -2.38
N PHE A 135 -1.97 5.00 -1.90
CA PHE A 135 -1.61 6.41 -1.88
C PHE A 135 -0.67 6.80 -3.03
N GLY A 136 -0.40 5.87 -3.97
CA GLY A 136 0.71 6.00 -4.90
C GLY A 136 2.06 5.81 -4.19
N SER A 137 3.13 6.07 -4.92
CA SER A 137 4.50 5.86 -4.41
C SER A 137 5.21 7.14 -3.99
N LEU A 138 4.64 8.31 -4.26
CA LEU A 138 5.23 9.61 -3.92
C LEU A 138 4.41 10.30 -2.83
N LEU A 139 4.97 10.36 -1.63
CA LEU A 139 4.29 10.85 -0.43
C LEU A 139 5.01 12.08 0.12
N LEU A 140 4.31 13.23 0.21
CA LEU A 140 4.84 14.42 0.83
C LEU A 140 4.30 14.59 2.24
N TYR A 141 5.16 14.53 3.23
CA TYR A 141 4.82 14.76 4.63
C TYR A 141 5.24 16.16 5.09
N ARG A 142 4.44 16.77 5.95
CA ARG A 142 4.92 17.88 6.77
C ARG A 142 5.93 17.31 7.79
N SER A 143 7.16 17.78 7.76
CA SER A 143 8.27 17.18 8.54
C SER A 143 7.98 17.15 10.05
N SER A 144 7.40 18.21 10.61
CA SER A 144 7.02 18.22 12.03
C SER A 144 5.95 17.17 12.37
N THR A 145 4.98 16.95 11.49
CA THR A 145 3.95 15.92 11.68
C THR A 145 4.55 14.52 11.59
N LEU A 146 5.43 14.29 10.59
CA LEU A 146 6.16 13.03 10.44
C LEU A 146 7.00 12.73 11.69
N GLN A 147 7.79 13.70 12.17
CA GLN A 147 8.64 13.54 13.36
C GLN A 147 7.82 13.21 14.61
N ASN A 148 6.71 13.92 14.83
CA ASN A 148 5.81 13.66 15.96
C ASN A 148 5.17 12.27 15.87
N ALA A 149 4.73 11.86 14.67
CA ALA A 149 4.16 10.53 14.44
C ALA A 149 5.20 9.43 14.73
N ILE A 150 6.43 9.57 14.23
CA ILE A 150 7.51 8.61 14.47
C ILE A 150 7.91 8.58 15.96
N ALA A 151 7.94 9.70 16.64
CA ALA A 151 8.21 9.76 18.07
C ALA A 151 7.16 9.04 18.92
N SER A 152 5.93 8.88 18.41
CA SER A 152 4.83 8.14 19.05
C SER A 152 4.75 6.65 18.67
N MET A 153 5.71 6.15 17.89
CA MET A 153 5.80 4.72 17.52
C MET A 153 6.52 3.97 18.64
N ASP A 154 5.75 3.32 19.51
CA ASP A 154 6.28 2.57 20.64
C ASP A 154 6.77 1.16 20.27
N THR A 155 6.26 0.60 19.16
CA THR A 155 6.59 -0.75 18.68
C THR A 155 7.60 -0.69 17.54
N GLU A 156 8.61 -1.56 17.60
CA GLU A 156 9.58 -1.76 16.52
C GLU A 156 9.02 -2.75 15.50
N TYR A 157 8.66 -2.24 14.33
CA TYR A 157 8.24 -3.05 13.19
C TYR A 157 9.36 -3.16 12.16
N THR A 158 9.53 -4.35 11.60
CA THR A 158 10.43 -4.60 10.48
C THR A 158 9.76 -4.24 9.16
N PHE A 159 8.48 -4.57 9.01
CA PHE A 159 7.73 -4.44 7.76
C PHE A 159 6.61 -3.39 7.84
N ALA A 160 5.96 -3.25 8.99
CA ALA A 160 4.79 -2.38 9.14
C ALA A 160 5.14 -0.92 9.50
N GLY A 161 6.40 -0.52 9.51
CA GLY A 161 6.79 0.82 9.93
C GLY A 161 6.12 1.93 9.12
N LEU A 162 6.12 1.84 7.79
CA LEU A 162 5.49 2.84 6.93
C LEU A 162 3.95 2.86 7.08
N TYR A 163 3.35 1.70 7.29
CA TYR A 163 1.92 1.58 7.59
C TYR A 163 1.56 2.23 8.94
N ASP A 164 2.32 1.94 9.99
CA ASP A 164 2.12 2.55 11.31
C ASP A 164 2.33 4.08 11.26
N LEU A 165 3.35 4.57 10.53
CA LEU A 165 3.56 5.99 10.30
C LEU A 165 2.30 6.66 9.71
N ARG A 166 1.73 6.07 8.67
CA ARG A 166 0.51 6.58 8.04
C ARG A 166 -0.65 6.64 9.03
N LEU A 167 -0.84 5.59 9.83
CA LEU A 167 -1.88 5.53 10.84
C LEU A 167 -1.68 6.61 11.92
N LYS A 168 -0.46 6.79 12.42
CA LYS A 168 -0.11 7.82 13.43
C LYS A 168 -0.31 9.23 12.88
N VAL A 169 0.08 9.50 11.64
CA VAL A 169 -0.17 10.80 10.99
C VAL A 169 -1.67 11.06 10.89
N SER A 170 -2.48 10.07 10.49
CA SER A 170 -3.93 10.22 10.32
C SER A 170 -4.70 10.53 11.61
N GLN A 171 -4.12 10.26 12.77
CA GLN A 171 -4.73 10.59 14.07
C GLN A 171 -4.73 12.09 14.36
N ASN A 172 -3.73 12.81 13.84
CA ASN A 172 -3.45 14.19 14.26
C ASN A 172 -3.50 15.21 13.12
N ALA A 173 -3.51 14.77 11.86
CA ALA A 173 -3.49 15.64 10.69
C ALA A 173 -4.22 15.02 9.49
N PRO A 174 -4.77 15.84 8.59
CA PRO A 174 -5.39 15.36 7.37
C PRO A 174 -4.37 14.66 6.46
N LEU A 175 -4.85 13.63 5.72
CA LEU A 175 -4.20 13.05 4.57
C LEU A 175 -4.95 13.53 3.34
N THR A 176 -4.32 14.34 2.49
CA THR A 176 -4.99 15.01 1.39
C THR A 176 -4.59 14.44 0.05
N HIS A 177 -5.57 14.07 -0.74
CA HIS A 177 -5.44 13.65 -2.12
C HIS A 177 -5.45 14.85 -3.06
N ILE A 178 -4.54 14.86 -4.03
CA ILE A 178 -4.54 15.77 -5.17
C ILE A 178 -5.06 14.97 -6.38
N ASN A 179 -6.25 15.32 -6.84
CA ASN A 179 -6.87 14.69 -8.01
C ASN A 179 -6.22 15.22 -9.31
N GLU A 180 -4.90 15.02 -9.42
CA GLU A 180 -4.07 15.40 -10.56
C GLU A 180 -2.96 14.38 -10.74
N TYR A 181 -2.63 14.03 -11.99
CA TYR A 181 -1.55 13.08 -12.32
C TYR A 181 -0.21 13.81 -12.27
N LEU A 182 0.44 13.80 -11.10
CA LEU A 182 1.64 14.61 -10.87
C LEU A 182 2.94 13.88 -11.16
N TYR A 183 2.93 12.56 -11.34
CA TYR A 183 4.12 11.78 -11.63
C TYR A 183 3.79 10.48 -12.36
N THR A 184 4.81 9.80 -12.85
CA THR A 184 4.70 8.48 -13.46
C THR A 184 5.53 7.47 -12.68
N GLU A 185 4.93 6.32 -12.40
CA GLU A 185 5.60 5.13 -11.89
C GLU A 185 5.96 4.19 -13.03
N VAL A 186 7.15 3.60 -12.98
CA VAL A 186 7.55 2.52 -13.89
C VAL A 186 7.22 1.19 -13.24
N GLU A 187 6.37 0.37 -13.86
CA GLU A 187 6.00 -0.96 -13.36
C GLU A 187 7.05 -2.00 -13.79
N ASN A 188 7.67 -2.65 -12.83
CA ASN A 188 8.67 -3.70 -13.05
C ASN A 188 8.24 -5.09 -12.59
N ASP A 189 7.06 -5.22 -11.96
CA ASP A 189 6.56 -6.52 -11.53
C ASP A 189 5.93 -7.26 -12.72
N LEU A 190 6.70 -8.14 -13.35
CA LEU A 190 6.30 -8.94 -14.51
C LEU A 190 5.50 -10.21 -14.14
N ARG A 191 5.26 -10.47 -12.85
CA ARG A 191 4.44 -11.61 -12.41
C ARG A 191 3.02 -11.49 -12.94
N LYS A 192 2.37 -12.64 -13.16
CA LYS A 192 0.95 -12.66 -13.59
C LYS A 192 0.06 -12.04 -12.50
N SER A 193 -1.01 -11.38 -12.91
CA SER A 193 -1.93 -10.70 -11.98
C SER A 193 -2.50 -11.61 -10.88
N GLY A 194 -2.70 -12.90 -11.18
CA GLY A 194 -3.16 -13.88 -10.19
C GLY A 194 -2.15 -14.18 -9.08
N GLU A 195 -0.86 -14.15 -9.38
CA GLU A 195 0.20 -14.35 -8.39
C GLU A 195 0.31 -13.15 -7.45
N LYS A 196 0.17 -11.93 -7.98
CA LYS A 196 0.14 -10.70 -7.19
C LYS A 196 -1.07 -10.65 -6.24
N MET A 197 -2.24 -11.07 -6.74
CA MET A 197 -3.51 -10.99 -6.03
C MET A 197 -3.53 -11.83 -4.74
N PHE A 198 -2.76 -12.91 -4.69
CA PHE A 198 -2.74 -13.84 -3.56
C PHE A 198 -1.48 -13.71 -2.68
N ASP A 199 -0.63 -12.71 -2.90
CA ASP A 199 0.56 -12.48 -2.09
C ASP A 199 0.22 -12.34 -0.59
N TYR A 200 -0.94 -11.78 -0.24
CA TYR A 200 -1.37 -11.59 1.13
C TYR A 200 -1.69 -12.90 1.89
N VAL A 201 -1.97 -13.99 1.18
CA VAL A 201 -2.21 -15.32 1.77
C VAL A 201 -0.98 -16.23 1.67
N ASP A 202 0.13 -15.80 1.05
CA ASP A 202 1.35 -16.59 0.97
C ASP A 202 1.94 -16.75 2.39
N PRO A 203 2.14 -18.00 2.88
CA PRO A 203 2.73 -18.25 4.19
C PRO A 203 4.07 -17.55 4.43
N LYS A 204 4.82 -17.24 3.37
CA LYS A 204 6.08 -16.47 3.44
C LYS A 204 5.85 -15.06 4.00
N ASN A 205 4.68 -14.47 3.74
CA ASN A 205 4.33 -13.10 4.12
C ASN A 205 3.62 -13.03 5.48
N ARG A 206 3.52 -14.17 6.22
CA ARG A 206 2.81 -14.20 7.50
C ARG A 206 3.37 -13.23 8.53
N PHE A 207 4.67 -13.02 8.58
CA PHE A 207 5.29 -12.06 9.50
C PHE A 207 4.86 -10.62 9.18
N VAL A 208 4.78 -10.26 7.91
CA VAL A 208 4.28 -8.95 7.46
C VAL A 208 2.84 -8.76 7.94
N GLN A 209 1.97 -9.76 7.75
CA GLN A 209 0.57 -9.69 8.16
C GLN A 209 0.41 -9.52 9.67
N ILE A 210 1.22 -10.22 10.47
CA ILE A 210 1.20 -10.11 11.94
C ILE A 210 1.55 -8.69 12.38
N GLU A 211 2.57 -8.08 11.79
CA GLU A 211 2.96 -6.70 12.11
C GLU A 211 1.88 -5.69 11.67
N MET A 212 1.30 -5.86 10.47
CA MET A 212 0.21 -5.01 9.98
C MET A 212 -1.02 -5.09 10.90
N GLU A 213 -1.39 -6.29 11.32
CA GLU A 213 -2.50 -6.50 12.28
C GLU A 213 -2.20 -5.83 13.63
N ALA A 214 -0.98 -5.96 14.14
CA ALA A 214 -0.57 -5.34 15.40
C ALA A 214 -0.65 -3.80 15.31
N ALA A 215 -0.09 -3.20 14.26
CA ALA A 215 -0.14 -1.76 14.03
C ALA A 215 -1.59 -1.24 13.89
N CYS A 216 -2.43 -1.96 13.15
CA CYS A 216 -3.85 -1.63 13.02
C CYS A 216 -4.59 -1.73 14.35
N THR A 217 -4.34 -2.79 15.12
CA THR A 217 -4.96 -3.02 16.44
C THR A 217 -4.60 -1.89 17.42
N ASP A 218 -3.34 -1.49 17.45
CA ASP A 218 -2.89 -0.39 18.32
C ASP A 218 -3.52 0.94 17.89
N HIS A 219 -3.59 1.19 16.60
CA HIS A 219 -4.31 2.36 16.07
C HIS A 219 -5.78 2.37 16.51
N LEU A 220 -6.49 1.24 16.37
CA LEU A 220 -7.90 1.12 16.78
C LEU A 220 -8.08 1.37 18.27
N LYS A 221 -7.17 0.89 19.12
CA LYS A 221 -7.20 1.18 20.57
C LYS A 221 -7.04 2.67 20.83
N MET A 222 -6.10 3.34 20.13
CA MET A 222 -5.83 4.76 20.31
C MET A 222 -7.00 5.65 19.88
N ILE A 223 -7.69 5.33 18.81
CA ILE A 223 -8.83 6.11 18.31
C ILE A 223 -10.17 5.70 18.97
N GLY A 224 -10.18 4.72 19.88
CA GLY A 224 -11.40 4.24 20.54
C GLY A 224 -12.28 3.36 19.64
N GLY A 225 -11.73 2.84 18.55
CA GLY A 225 -12.44 1.97 17.59
C GLY A 225 -12.24 0.46 17.83
N TYR A 226 -11.43 0.09 18.81
CA TYR A 226 -11.16 -1.32 19.09
C TYR A 226 -12.34 -2.00 19.78
N LEU A 227 -12.85 -3.07 19.17
CA LEU A 227 -13.84 -3.94 19.74
C LEU A 227 -13.14 -5.24 20.20
N PRO A 228 -13.06 -5.48 21.54
CA PRO A 228 -12.50 -6.73 22.04
C PRO A 228 -13.38 -7.92 21.60
N PRO A 229 -12.78 -9.10 21.39
CA PRO A 229 -13.50 -10.26 20.86
C PRO A 229 -14.40 -10.92 21.90
N HIS A 230 -15.44 -10.19 22.34
CA HIS A 230 -16.49 -10.71 23.22
C HIS A 230 -17.70 -11.11 22.38
N PHE A 231 -17.83 -12.39 22.11
CA PHE A 231 -18.93 -12.92 21.32
C PHE A 231 -20.04 -13.47 22.20
N LYS A 232 -21.28 -13.16 21.86
CA LYS A 232 -22.42 -13.89 22.41
C LYS A 232 -22.39 -15.30 21.84
N PRO A 233 -22.54 -16.37 22.67
CA PRO A 233 -22.67 -17.72 22.15
C PRO A 233 -23.88 -17.77 21.21
N VAL A 234 -23.68 -18.19 19.97
CA VAL A 234 -24.77 -18.46 19.05
C VAL A 234 -25.38 -19.80 19.46
N ARG A 235 -26.65 -19.78 19.85
CA ARG A 235 -27.40 -21.01 20.04
C ARG A 235 -28.18 -21.24 18.74
N PHE A 236 -27.84 -22.33 18.09
CA PHE A 236 -28.68 -22.85 17.00
C PHE A 236 -29.84 -23.60 17.67
N ASP A 237 -31.07 -23.16 17.40
CA ASP A 237 -32.24 -23.93 17.79
C ASP A 237 -32.14 -25.33 17.18
N GLU A 238 -32.70 -26.36 17.84
CA GLU A 238 -32.66 -27.76 17.37
C GLU A 238 -33.52 -27.93 16.10
N GLN A 239 -33.35 -27.08 15.12
CA GLN A 239 -34.00 -27.21 13.82
C GLN A 239 -33.20 -28.18 12.97
N THR A 240 -33.86 -29.22 12.51
CA THR A 240 -33.32 -30.12 11.50
C THR A 240 -33.32 -29.43 10.15
N PHE A 241 -32.16 -28.97 9.70
CA PHE A 241 -32.02 -28.45 8.34
C PHE A 241 -32.00 -29.62 7.35
N GLN A 242 -32.76 -29.51 6.26
CA GLN A 242 -32.67 -30.48 5.15
C GLN A 242 -31.30 -30.48 4.48
N THR A 243 -30.63 -29.33 4.52
CA THR A 243 -29.28 -29.10 4.00
C THR A 243 -28.47 -28.43 5.10
N GLU A 244 -27.40 -29.06 5.54
CA GLU A 244 -26.55 -28.56 6.61
C GLU A 244 -25.51 -27.56 6.10
N ALA A 245 -25.10 -27.70 4.84
CA ALA A 245 -24.19 -26.77 4.17
C ALA A 245 -24.59 -26.50 2.73
N SER A 246 -24.34 -25.28 2.26
CA SER A 246 -24.47 -24.90 0.84
C SER A 246 -23.12 -24.45 0.31
N VAL A 247 -22.68 -25.06 -0.77
CA VAL A 247 -21.53 -24.57 -1.55
C VAL A 247 -22.04 -23.57 -2.57
N ILE A 248 -21.56 -22.32 -2.49
CA ILE A 248 -22.01 -21.25 -3.39
C ILE A 248 -20.85 -20.88 -4.32
N ILE A 249 -21.08 -20.99 -5.64
CA ILE A 249 -20.13 -20.63 -6.67
C ILE A 249 -20.67 -19.43 -7.47
N PRO A 250 -20.25 -18.20 -7.18
CA PRO A 250 -20.49 -17.06 -8.05
C PRO A 250 -19.56 -17.17 -9.27
N VAL A 251 -20.11 -17.04 -10.47
CA VAL A 251 -19.35 -17.23 -11.71
C VAL A 251 -19.68 -16.16 -12.75
N ARG A 252 -18.67 -15.76 -13.50
CA ARG A 252 -18.81 -14.97 -14.73
C ARG A 252 -17.69 -15.32 -15.69
N ASN A 253 -18.05 -15.72 -16.93
CA ASN A 253 -17.12 -16.03 -18.01
C ASN A 253 -16.03 -17.04 -17.58
N ARG A 254 -16.47 -18.27 -17.27
CA ARG A 254 -15.61 -19.38 -16.81
C ARG A 254 -15.88 -20.69 -17.54
N VAL A 255 -16.27 -20.63 -18.81
CA VAL A 255 -16.62 -21.82 -19.65
C VAL A 255 -15.57 -22.94 -19.59
N ARG A 256 -14.28 -22.59 -19.39
CA ARG A 256 -13.19 -23.58 -19.36
C ARG A 256 -13.04 -24.30 -18.03
N THR A 257 -13.53 -23.74 -16.93
CA THR A 257 -13.22 -24.23 -15.58
C THR A 257 -14.45 -24.51 -14.73
N ILE A 258 -15.64 -24.04 -15.13
CA ILE A 258 -16.84 -24.19 -14.33
C ILE A 258 -17.23 -25.66 -14.13
N GLU A 259 -17.13 -26.46 -15.16
CA GLU A 259 -17.48 -27.89 -15.09
C GLU A 259 -16.58 -28.65 -14.11
N ASP A 260 -15.28 -28.34 -14.08
CA ASP A 260 -14.34 -28.95 -13.14
C ASP A 260 -14.65 -28.54 -11.70
N ALA A 261 -15.03 -27.26 -11.47
CA ALA A 261 -15.45 -26.78 -10.17
C ALA A 261 -16.71 -27.50 -9.69
N ILE A 262 -17.73 -27.62 -10.53
CA ILE A 262 -18.97 -28.35 -10.23
C ILE A 262 -18.66 -29.81 -9.88
N ARG A 263 -17.90 -30.50 -10.71
CA ARG A 263 -17.49 -31.90 -10.47
C ARG A 263 -16.71 -32.07 -9.17
N SER A 264 -15.84 -31.11 -8.86
CA SER A 264 -15.08 -31.12 -7.61
C SER A 264 -15.99 -31.07 -6.39
N VAL A 265 -17.02 -30.21 -6.40
CA VAL A 265 -17.98 -30.11 -5.31
C VAL A 265 -18.84 -31.39 -5.23
N LEU A 266 -19.36 -31.89 -6.34
CA LEU A 266 -20.22 -33.07 -6.36
C LEU A 266 -19.50 -34.38 -5.98
N ARG A 267 -18.17 -34.40 -6.04
CA ARG A 267 -17.33 -35.53 -5.60
C ARG A 267 -16.93 -35.49 -4.13
N GLN A 268 -17.31 -34.41 -3.40
CA GLN A 268 -16.98 -34.31 -1.99
C GLN A 268 -17.68 -35.40 -1.20
N GLU A 269 -16.94 -36.08 -0.33
CA GLU A 269 -17.46 -36.99 0.66
C GLU A 269 -17.75 -36.21 1.95
N ALA A 270 -19.02 -36.13 2.35
CA ALA A 270 -19.44 -35.44 3.56
C ALA A 270 -20.33 -36.34 4.41
N SER A 271 -20.23 -36.22 5.72
CA SER A 271 -21.10 -36.94 6.68
C SER A 271 -22.46 -36.26 6.88
N PHE A 272 -22.70 -35.15 6.17
CA PHE A 272 -23.92 -34.35 6.26
C PHE A 272 -24.46 -33.98 4.88
N PRO A 273 -25.75 -33.69 4.73
CA PRO A 273 -26.35 -33.26 3.47
C PRO A 273 -25.89 -31.85 3.10
N PHE A 274 -25.45 -31.67 1.87
CA PHE A 274 -25.10 -30.36 1.30
C PHE A 274 -25.72 -30.19 -0.09
N ASN A 275 -25.82 -28.96 -0.54
CA ASN A 275 -26.21 -28.61 -1.90
C ASN A 275 -25.17 -27.69 -2.57
N LEU A 276 -25.28 -27.59 -3.89
CA LEU A 276 -24.51 -26.67 -4.69
C LEU A 276 -25.43 -25.61 -5.30
N ILE A 277 -25.09 -24.34 -5.08
CA ILE A 277 -25.78 -23.19 -5.66
C ILE A 277 -24.81 -22.47 -6.57
N ILE A 278 -25.16 -22.37 -7.87
CA ILE A 278 -24.36 -21.63 -8.84
C ILE A 278 -25.08 -20.34 -9.18
N ILE A 279 -24.36 -19.21 -9.07
CA ILE A 279 -24.89 -17.89 -9.40
C ILE A 279 -24.13 -17.36 -10.62
N ASP A 280 -24.74 -17.46 -11.79
CA ASP A 280 -24.15 -16.89 -13.01
C ASP A 280 -24.43 -15.39 -13.10
N ASN A 281 -23.37 -14.59 -13.07
CA ASN A 281 -23.42 -13.15 -13.20
C ASN A 281 -23.34 -12.71 -14.66
N HIS A 282 -24.35 -13.06 -15.46
CA HIS A 282 -24.48 -12.71 -16.88
C HIS A 282 -23.24 -13.11 -17.74
N SER A 283 -22.90 -14.37 -17.74
CA SER A 283 -21.85 -14.89 -18.62
C SER A 283 -22.22 -14.77 -20.10
N THR A 284 -21.23 -14.53 -20.93
CA THR A 284 -21.37 -14.35 -22.40
C THR A 284 -20.47 -15.28 -23.21
N ASP A 285 -19.74 -16.19 -22.55
CA ASP A 285 -18.73 -17.07 -23.16
C ASP A 285 -19.17 -18.52 -23.29
N GLY A 286 -20.45 -18.83 -23.02
CA GLY A 286 -20.97 -20.19 -22.99
C GLY A 286 -20.91 -20.86 -21.62
N THR A 287 -20.57 -20.12 -20.55
CA THR A 287 -20.55 -20.65 -19.17
C THR A 287 -21.93 -21.12 -18.74
N SER A 288 -23.01 -20.35 -19.03
CA SER A 288 -24.38 -20.68 -18.64
C SER A 288 -24.84 -22.01 -19.23
N GLU A 289 -24.44 -22.33 -20.46
CA GLU A 289 -24.79 -23.57 -21.17
C GLU A 289 -24.00 -24.78 -20.61
N ARG A 290 -22.95 -24.53 -19.85
CA ARG A 290 -22.14 -25.59 -19.21
C ARG A 290 -22.57 -25.91 -17.78
N ILE A 291 -23.36 -25.04 -17.16
CA ILE A 291 -23.95 -25.24 -15.83
C ILE A 291 -25.17 -26.14 -15.91
#